data_f1248eb29bdf517bdb374e02af61927c
#
_entry.id   f1248eb29bdf517bdb374e02af61927c
#
_cell.length_a   1.000
_cell.length_b   1.000
_cell.length_c   1.000
_cell.angle_alpha   90.00
_cell.angle_beta   90.00
_cell.angle_gamma   90.00
#
_symmetry.space_group_name_H-M   'P 1'
#
loop_
_entity.id
_entity.type
_entity.pdbx_description
1 polymer ?
#
loop_
_entity_poly.entity_id
_entity_poly.type
_entity_poly.pdbx_seq_one_letter_code
_entity_poly.pdbx_strand_id
1 'polypeptide(L)'
;MGLLEARLRPMAVTIAQAQLQNDAARLVERCVTEDLAERGLTYTQLVSIQRDASGAIVSLTTDMAAMNLLRAELVERVLDALEGVGVFQLRIPLGSLLDLDVLWGLGPSLKVHAMAVGTADARFSSSFSEAGVNQTLHRIELELTVPMTLLLPGGPVETESITRLCVAETVIVGRVPDAYLQLEQGG
;
A
#
# COMPACT_ATOMS: atom_id res chain seq x y z
N MET A 1 25.92 -17.58 -26.49
CA MET A 1 25.48 -16.50 -25.60
C MET A 1 23.97 -16.56 -25.33
N GLY A 2 23.10 -16.87 -26.29
CA GLY A 2 21.64 -16.71 -26.14
C GLY A 2 20.89 -17.64 -25.15
N LEU A 3 21.35 -18.88 -24.92
CA LEU A 3 20.60 -19.83 -24.06
C LEU A 3 20.73 -19.52 -22.56
N LEU A 4 21.88 -19.05 -22.13
CA LEU A 4 22.12 -18.67 -20.72
C LEU A 4 21.35 -17.37 -20.40
N GLU A 5 21.36 -16.42 -21.33
CA GLU A 5 20.66 -15.15 -21.23
C GLU A 5 19.14 -15.34 -21.19
N ALA A 6 18.60 -16.25 -22.00
CA ALA A 6 17.19 -16.59 -22.03
C ALA A 6 16.68 -17.25 -20.72
N ARG A 7 17.54 -17.95 -19.98
CA ARG A 7 17.18 -18.55 -18.68
C ARG A 7 17.38 -17.60 -17.51
N LEU A 8 18.47 -16.83 -17.50
CA LEU A 8 18.79 -15.94 -16.38
C LEU A 8 17.98 -14.67 -16.35
N ARG A 9 17.59 -14.15 -17.53
CA ARG A 9 16.83 -12.90 -17.63
C ARG A 9 15.48 -12.94 -16.88
N PRO A 10 14.60 -13.95 -17.04
CA PRO A 10 13.34 -13.96 -16.31
C PRO A 10 13.53 -14.02 -14.79
N MET A 11 14.54 -14.75 -14.30
CA MET A 11 14.86 -14.80 -12.87
C MET A 11 15.38 -13.43 -12.38
N ALA A 12 16.24 -12.78 -13.16
CA ALA A 12 16.74 -11.44 -12.84
C ALA A 12 15.59 -10.42 -12.78
N VAL A 13 14.65 -10.49 -13.72
CA VAL A 13 13.43 -9.64 -13.73
C VAL A 13 12.61 -9.87 -12.47
N THR A 14 12.32 -11.11 -12.13
CA THR A 14 11.50 -11.44 -10.94
C THR A 14 12.14 -10.93 -9.66
N ILE A 15 13.44 -11.15 -9.48
CA ILE A 15 14.17 -10.68 -8.28
C ILE A 15 14.23 -9.15 -8.26
N ALA A 16 14.50 -8.51 -9.42
CA ALA A 16 14.53 -7.06 -9.51
C ALA A 16 13.16 -6.43 -9.20
N GLN A 17 12.08 -7.01 -9.72
CA GLN A 17 10.72 -6.56 -9.43
C GLN A 17 10.41 -6.66 -7.94
N ALA A 18 10.76 -7.78 -7.29
CA ALA A 18 10.53 -7.96 -5.86
C ALA A 18 11.32 -6.96 -5.00
N GLN A 19 12.60 -6.71 -5.33
CA GLN A 19 13.41 -5.71 -4.64
C GLN A 19 12.85 -4.29 -4.86
N LEU A 20 12.54 -3.95 -6.11
CA LEU A 20 11.97 -2.66 -6.44
C LEU A 20 10.64 -2.42 -5.70
N GLN A 21 9.75 -3.42 -5.71
CA GLN A 21 8.47 -3.36 -4.99
C GLN A 21 8.70 -3.04 -3.51
N ASN A 22 9.64 -3.71 -2.86
CA ASN A 22 9.95 -3.48 -1.46
C ASN A 22 10.54 -2.08 -1.21
N ASP A 23 11.46 -1.63 -2.04
CA ASP A 23 12.13 -0.33 -1.86
C ASP A 23 11.16 0.83 -2.15
N ALA A 24 10.38 0.73 -3.23
CA ALA A 24 9.36 1.71 -3.57
C ALA A 24 8.24 1.75 -2.52
N ALA A 25 7.75 0.58 -2.06
CA ALA A 25 6.72 0.51 -1.03
C ALA A 25 7.17 1.18 0.27
N ARG A 26 8.40 0.93 0.72
CA ARG A 26 8.96 1.59 1.93
C ARG A 26 9.06 3.10 1.80
N LEU A 27 9.42 3.60 0.61
CA LEU A 27 9.47 5.03 0.34
C LEU A 27 8.08 5.65 0.40
N VAL A 28 7.12 5.06 -0.31
CA VAL A 28 5.73 5.50 -0.36
C VAL A 28 5.09 5.45 1.03
N GLU A 29 5.24 4.34 1.75
CA GLU A 29 4.70 4.16 3.09
C GLU A 29 5.23 5.22 4.07
N ARG A 30 6.53 5.47 4.05
CA ARG A 30 7.15 6.51 4.88
C ARG A 30 6.59 7.88 4.54
N CYS A 31 6.60 8.23 3.26
CA CYS A 31 6.14 9.52 2.77
C CYS A 31 4.68 9.80 3.16
N VAL A 32 3.80 8.82 2.92
CA VAL A 32 2.37 8.93 3.26
C VAL A 32 2.17 8.98 4.78
N THR A 33 2.85 8.13 5.54
CA THR A 33 2.72 8.09 7.01
C THR A 33 3.19 9.40 7.64
N GLU A 34 4.30 9.96 7.18
CA GLU A 34 4.81 11.26 7.65
C GLU A 34 3.82 12.38 7.34
N ASP A 35 3.26 12.43 6.11
CA ASP A 35 2.29 13.44 5.70
C ASP A 35 0.99 13.35 6.53
N LEU A 36 0.46 12.15 6.72
CA LEU A 36 -0.75 11.94 7.53
C LEU A 36 -0.52 12.34 9.01
N ALA A 37 0.67 12.05 9.55
CA ALA A 37 1.04 12.43 10.91
C ALA A 37 1.22 13.94 11.06
N GLU A 38 1.86 14.61 10.09
CA GLU A 38 2.03 16.07 10.07
C GLU A 38 0.68 16.79 10.04
N ARG A 39 -0.30 16.27 9.30
CA ARG A 39 -1.66 16.83 9.22
C ARG A 39 -2.50 16.55 10.45
N GLY A 40 -2.12 15.57 11.27
CA GLY A 40 -2.94 15.09 12.37
C GLY A 40 -4.31 14.59 11.87
N LEU A 41 -4.33 13.89 10.73
CA LEU A 41 -5.56 13.43 10.10
C LEU A 41 -6.35 12.52 11.04
N THR A 42 -7.63 12.82 11.22
CA THR A 42 -8.55 12.04 12.02
C THR A 42 -9.68 11.46 11.15
N TYR A 43 -10.23 10.33 11.57
CA TYR A 43 -11.35 9.68 10.89
C TYR A 43 -12.53 10.65 10.64
N THR A 44 -12.84 11.50 11.63
CA THR A 44 -13.97 12.45 11.56
C THR A 44 -13.79 13.58 10.58
N GLN A 45 -12.59 13.80 10.08
CA GLN A 45 -12.33 14.75 8.99
C GLN A 45 -12.66 14.17 7.61
N LEU A 46 -12.70 12.85 7.50
CA LEU A 46 -13.02 12.13 6.26
C LEU A 46 -14.45 11.60 6.24
N VAL A 47 -15.03 11.33 7.43
CA VAL A 47 -16.34 10.68 7.56
C VAL A 47 -17.17 11.40 8.59
N SER A 48 -18.36 11.85 8.18
CA SER A 48 -19.39 12.40 9.07
C SER A 48 -20.25 11.28 9.61
N ILE A 49 -20.42 11.25 10.93
CA ILE A 49 -21.24 10.26 11.65
C ILE A 49 -22.50 10.94 12.13
N GLN A 50 -23.65 10.49 11.65
CA GLN A 50 -24.94 10.97 12.14
C GLN A 50 -25.49 10.00 13.18
N ARG A 51 -26.01 10.55 14.29
CA ARG A 51 -26.63 9.80 15.38
C ARG A 51 -28.07 10.24 15.58
N ASP A 52 -28.91 9.30 15.97
CA ASP A 52 -30.29 9.60 16.38
C ASP A 52 -30.38 10.16 17.82
N ALA A 53 -31.59 10.49 18.25
CA ALA A 53 -31.86 11.01 19.60
C ALA A 53 -31.48 10.03 20.73
N SER A 54 -31.30 8.75 20.41
CA SER A 54 -30.84 7.69 21.31
C SER A 54 -29.32 7.48 21.30
N GLY A 55 -28.58 8.23 20.45
CA GLY A 55 -27.15 8.11 20.27
C GLY A 55 -26.72 6.99 19.32
N ALA A 56 -27.65 6.25 18.71
CA ALA A 56 -27.33 5.23 17.73
C ALA A 56 -26.89 5.85 16.40
N ILE A 57 -25.90 5.24 15.75
CA ILE A 57 -25.41 5.68 14.44
C ILE A 57 -26.47 5.29 13.40
N VAL A 58 -26.97 6.29 12.67
CA VAL A 58 -27.98 6.12 11.62
C VAL A 58 -27.39 6.31 10.22
N SER A 59 -26.28 7.02 10.08
CA SER A 59 -25.62 7.24 8.80
C SER A 59 -24.14 7.51 8.96
N LEU A 60 -23.38 7.04 7.96
CA LEU A 60 -21.98 7.41 7.72
C LEU A 60 -21.91 8.01 6.34
N THR A 61 -21.40 9.22 6.25
CA THR A 61 -21.22 9.93 4.97
C THR A 61 -19.76 10.31 4.80
N THR A 62 -19.15 9.82 3.74
CA THR A 62 -17.76 10.18 3.39
C THR A 62 -17.72 11.56 2.74
N ASP A 63 -16.82 12.41 3.20
CA ASP A 63 -16.54 13.69 2.56
C ASP A 63 -15.64 13.46 1.33
N MET A 64 -16.28 13.36 0.17
CA MET A 64 -15.58 13.12 -1.10
C MET A 64 -14.71 14.30 -1.52
N ALA A 65 -15.01 15.53 -1.09
CA ALA A 65 -14.17 16.68 -1.39
C ALA A 65 -12.86 16.60 -0.61
N ALA A 66 -12.94 16.33 0.70
CA ALA A 66 -11.77 16.11 1.54
C ALA A 66 -10.91 14.91 1.05
N MET A 67 -11.56 13.82 0.67
CA MET A 67 -10.89 12.63 0.13
C MET A 67 -10.14 12.91 -1.18
N ASN A 68 -10.78 13.65 -2.10
CA ASN A 68 -10.14 13.98 -3.38
C ASN A 68 -8.98 14.96 -3.22
N LEU A 69 -9.09 15.92 -2.29
CA LEU A 69 -8.00 16.82 -1.96
C LEU A 69 -6.82 16.05 -1.37
N LEU A 70 -7.08 15.24 -0.37
CA LEU A 70 -6.06 14.39 0.26
C LEU A 70 -5.36 13.48 -0.77
N ARG A 71 -6.14 12.89 -1.68
CA ARG A 71 -5.59 12.07 -2.77
C ARG A 71 -4.59 12.85 -3.63
N ALA A 72 -4.98 14.04 -4.08
CA ALA A 72 -4.15 14.86 -4.94
C ALA A 72 -2.83 15.25 -4.25
N GLU A 73 -2.90 15.67 -3.01
CA GLU A 73 -1.75 16.08 -2.21
C GLU A 73 -0.81 14.90 -1.91
N LEU A 74 -1.36 13.71 -1.58
CA LEU A 74 -0.54 12.50 -1.36
C LEU A 74 0.16 12.05 -2.65
N VAL A 75 -0.52 12.12 -3.79
CA VAL A 75 0.10 11.79 -5.09
C VAL A 75 1.26 12.74 -5.39
N GLU A 76 1.07 14.05 -5.22
CA GLU A 76 2.12 15.04 -5.41
C GLU A 76 3.32 14.78 -4.49
N ARG A 77 3.07 14.56 -3.19
CA ARG A 77 4.12 14.27 -2.21
C ARG A 77 4.91 13.00 -2.54
N VAL A 78 4.24 11.95 -3.01
CA VAL A 78 4.89 10.69 -3.43
C VAL A 78 5.71 10.89 -4.68
N LEU A 79 5.21 11.64 -5.67
CA LEU A 79 5.96 11.96 -6.89
C LEU A 79 7.22 12.76 -6.57
N ASP A 80 7.15 13.78 -5.74
CA ASP A 80 8.30 14.55 -5.28
C ASP A 80 9.35 13.67 -4.59
N ALA A 81 8.90 12.73 -3.73
CA ALA A 81 9.79 11.79 -3.06
C ALA A 81 10.47 10.82 -4.05
N LEU A 82 9.75 10.35 -5.06
CA LEU A 82 10.29 9.49 -6.11
C LEU A 82 11.27 10.24 -7.01
N GLU A 83 10.97 11.49 -7.37
CA GLU A 83 11.88 12.36 -8.11
C GLU A 83 13.16 12.65 -7.33
N GLY A 84 13.06 12.84 -6.02
CA GLY A 84 14.19 13.02 -5.12
C GLY A 84 15.14 11.82 -5.08
N VAL A 85 14.63 10.60 -5.22
CA VAL A 85 15.45 9.38 -5.37
C VAL A 85 16.02 9.26 -6.79
N GLY A 86 15.24 9.65 -7.79
CA GLY A 86 15.60 9.58 -9.21
C GLY A 86 15.69 8.14 -9.71
N VAL A 87 16.79 7.46 -9.40
CA VAL A 87 17.05 6.08 -9.88
C VAL A 87 17.31 5.14 -8.72
N PHE A 88 16.48 4.10 -8.60
CA PHE A 88 16.72 2.98 -7.68
C PHE A 88 17.84 2.09 -8.19
N GLN A 89 18.80 1.79 -7.34
CA GLN A 89 19.92 0.90 -7.65
C GLN A 89 19.73 -0.45 -6.96
N LEU A 90 19.33 -1.43 -7.76
CA LEU A 90 19.12 -2.80 -7.29
C LEU A 90 20.39 -3.62 -7.53
N ARG A 91 20.67 -4.57 -6.64
CA ARG A 91 21.84 -5.46 -6.75
C ARG A 91 21.37 -6.90 -6.63
N ILE A 92 21.56 -7.66 -7.70
CA ILE A 92 21.18 -9.08 -7.76
C ILE A 92 22.46 -9.91 -7.79
N PRO A 93 22.80 -10.67 -6.72
CA PRO A 93 23.93 -11.58 -6.75
C PRO A 93 23.76 -12.62 -7.85
N LEU A 94 24.77 -12.86 -8.66
CA LEU A 94 24.68 -13.82 -9.76
C LEU A 94 24.38 -15.24 -9.28
N GLY A 95 24.83 -15.60 -8.08
CA GLY A 95 24.48 -16.88 -7.47
C GLY A 95 22.99 -17.09 -7.22
N SER A 96 22.23 -16.00 -7.01
CA SER A 96 20.77 -16.07 -6.89
C SER A 96 20.05 -16.30 -8.23
N LEU A 97 20.75 -16.16 -9.35
CA LEU A 97 20.23 -16.45 -10.70
C LEU A 97 20.54 -17.89 -11.14
N LEU A 98 21.41 -18.57 -10.40
CA LEU A 98 21.70 -19.97 -10.60
C LEU A 98 20.78 -20.77 -9.67
N ASP A 99 20.06 -21.73 -10.20
CA ASP A 99 19.09 -22.57 -9.46
C ASP A 99 19.82 -23.56 -8.52
N LEU A 100 20.72 -23.01 -7.68
CA LEU A 100 21.56 -23.75 -6.74
C LEU A 100 21.52 -23.05 -5.38
N ASP A 101 20.86 -23.66 -4.42
CA ASP A 101 20.68 -23.12 -3.06
C ASP A 101 21.99 -22.72 -2.38
N VAL A 102 23.06 -23.48 -2.61
CA VAL A 102 24.40 -23.22 -2.04
C VAL A 102 25.02 -21.91 -2.54
N LEU A 103 24.64 -21.43 -3.73
CA LEU A 103 25.16 -20.21 -4.33
C LEU A 103 24.26 -18.98 -4.12
N TRP A 104 23.12 -19.18 -3.46
CA TRP A 104 22.16 -18.11 -3.21
C TRP A 104 22.81 -16.95 -2.42
N GLY A 105 22.67 -15.74 -2.96
CA GLY A 105 23.25 -14.53 -2.37
C GLY A 105 24.77 -14.36 -2.58
N LEU A 106 25.46 -15.31 -3.24
CA LEU A 106 26.89 -15.30 -3.46
C LEU A 106 27.26 -14.79 -4.87
N GLY A 107 28.50 -14.37 -5.01
CA GLY A 107 29.10 -13.96 -6.27
C GLY A 107 28.95 -12.47 -6.59
N PRO A 108 29.48 -12.04 -7.74
CA PRO A 108 29.37 -10.66 -8.19
C PRO A 108 27.90 -10.28 -8.43
N SER A 109 27.55 -9.02 -8.16
CA SER A 109 26.19 -8.54 -8.30
C SER A 109 25.93 -7.91 -9.66
N LEU A 110 24.85 -8.33 -10.30
CA LEU A 110 24.27 -7.61 -11.44
C LEU A 110 23.63 -6.32 -10.92
N LYS A 111 24.06 -5.19 -11.47
CA LYS A 111 23.46 -3.88 -11.16
C LYS A 111 22.26 -3.66 -12.08
N VAL A 112 21.10 -3.43 -11.50
CA VAL A 112 19.88 -3.11 -12.21
C VAL A 112 19.42 -1.73 -11.73
N HIS A 113 19.00 -0.90 -12.66
CA HIS A 113 18.46 0.42 -12.36
C HIS A 113 16.95 0.40 -12.57
N ALA A 114 16.24 1.13 -11.74
CA ALA A 114 14.80 1.33 -11.92
C ALA A 114 14.45 2.80 -11.70
N MET A 115 13.46 3.27 -12.43
CA MET A 115 12.96 4.64 -12.32
C MET A 115 11.44 4.64 -12.38
N ALA A 116 10.82 5.60 -11.69
CA ALA A 116 9.40 5.88 -11.87
C ALA A 116 9.17 6.52 -13.24
N VAL A 117 8.07 6.16 -13.90
CA VAL A 117 7.73 6.66 -15.24
C VAL A 117 6.25 7.05 -15.25
N GLY A 118 5.99 8.32 -15.60
CA GLY A 118 4.63 8.84 -15.65
C GLY A 118 4.11 9.30 -14.30
N THR A 119 2.79 9.22 -14.13
CA THR A 119 2.09 9.69 -12.93
C THR A 119 1.69 8.53 -12.03
N ALA A 120 1.71 8.74 -10.72
CA ALA A 120 1.13 7.81 -9.77
C ALA A 120 -0.41 7.88 -9.80
N ASP A 121 -1.07 6.74 -9.65
CA ASP A 121 -2.52 6.67 -9.44
C ASP A 121 -2.80 6.32 -7.97
N ALA A 122 -3.76 7.03 -7.38
CA ALA A 122 -4.17 6.80 -6.00
C ALA A 122 -5.67 6.55 -5.95
N ARG A 123 -6.07 5.50 -5.22
CA ARG A 123 -7.48 5.13 -5.04
C ARG A 123 -7.78 4.89 -3.58
N PHE A 124 -8.85 5.51 -3.10
CA PHE A 124 -9.40 5.16 -1.81
C PHE A 124 -10.44 4.06 -1.95
N SER A 125 -10.39 3.11 -1.03
CA SER A 125 -11.43 2.11 -0.83
C SER A 125 -11.94 2.15 0.60
N SER A 126 -13.21 1.84 0.77
CA SER A 126 -13.87 1.80 2.07
C SER A 126 -14.42 0.40 2.27
N SER A 127 -14.13 -0.20 3.41
CA SER A 127 -14.58 -1.55 3.74
C SER A 127 -15.20 -1.60 5.14
N PHE A 128 -16.18 -2.50 5.30
CA PHE A 128 -16.80 -2.82 6.56
C PHE A 128 -16.54 -4.29 6.89
N SER A 129 -16.12 -4.56 8.10
CA SER A 129 -15.92 -5.93 8.60
C SER A 129 -16.46 -6.07 10.02
N GLU A 130 -16.83 -7.26 10.40
CA GLU A 130 -17.23 -7.56 11.77
C GLU A 130 -16.02 -7.44 12.71
N ALA A 131 -16.19 -6.73 13.82
CA ALA A 131 -15.15 -6.52 14.85
C ALA A 131 -15.53 -7.17 16.20
N GLY A 132 -16.70 -7.81 16.28
CA GLY A 132 -17.24 -8.44 17.48
C GLY A 132 -18.75 -8.40 17.52
N VAL A 133 -19.34 -8.80 18.65
CA VAL A 133 -20.79 -8.75 18.83
C VAL A 133 -21.27 -7.30 18.76
N ASN A 134 -22.11 -6.98 17.77
CA ASN A 134 -22.62 -5.64 17.49
C ASN A 134 -21.53 -4.56 17.26
N GLN A 135 -20.37 -4.98 16.77
CA GLN A 135 -19.29 -4.07 16.40
C GLN A 135 -18.94 -4.24 14.93
N THR A 136 -18.81 -3.13 14.22
CA THR A 136 -18.41 -3.09 12.83
C THR A 136 -17.17 -2.21 12.71
N LEU A 137 -16.10 -2.76 12.18
CA LEU A 137 -14.90 -1.99 11.81
C LEU A 137 -15.15 -1.37 10.44
N HIS A 138 -15.08 -0.05 10.38
CA HIS A 138 -15.02 0.69 9.12
C HIS A 138 -13.59 1.14 8.88
N ARG A 139 -13.04 0.77 7.74
CA ARG A 139 -11.67 1.06 7.35
C ARG A 139 -11.62 1.77 6.00
N ILE A 140 -10.79 2.80 5.91
CA ILE A 140 -10.48 3.52 4.68
C ILE A 140 -9.04 3.20 4.34
N GLU A 141 -8.83 2.60 3.17
CA GLU A 141 -7.53 2.22 2.64
C GLU A 141 -7.20 3.07 1.41
N LEU A 142 -5.93 3.44 1.31
CA LEU A 142 -5.34 4.08 0.15
C LEU A 142 -4.51 3.04 -0.61
N GLU A 143 -4.81 2.84 -1.88
CA GLU A 143 -3.96 2.10 -2.82
C GLU A 143 -3.26 3.09 -3.73
N LEU A 144 -1.93 3.05 -3.73
CA LEU A 144 -1.06 3.84 -4.59
C LEU A 144 -0.38 2.92 -5.59
N THR A 145 -0.53 3.22 -6.87
CA THR A 145 0.12 2.50 -7.98
C THR A 145 1.09 3.45 -8.68
N VAL A 146 2.35 3.08 -8.70
CA VAL A 146 3.42 3.84 -9.37
C VAL A 146 3.97 3.03 -10.53
N PRO A 147 3.79 3.46 -11.79
CA PRO A 147 4.44 2.84 -12.94
C PRO A 147 5.94 3.03 -12.87
N MET A 148 6.69 1.98 -13.14
CA MET A 148 8.15 1.98 -13.05
C MET A 148 8.77 1.21 -14.22
N THR A 149 10.00 1.54 -14.55
CA THR A 149 10.77 0.82 -15.57
C THR A 149 12.07 0.29 -14.97
N LEU A 150 12.29 -1.02 -15.14
CA LEU A 150 13.55 -1.68 -14.84
C LEU A 150 14.47 -1.64 -16.06
N LEU A 151 15.69 -1.20 -15.87
CA LEU A 151 16.74 -1.18 -16.89
C LEU A 151 17.68 -2.37 -16.66
N LEU A 152 17.43 -3.45 -17.38
CA LEU A 152 18.22 -4.68 -17.33
C LEU A 152 19.04 -4.86 -18.61
N PRO A 153 20.12 -5.64 -18.55
CA PRO A 153 20.73 -6.18 -19.77
C PRO A 153 19.71 -6.90 -20.63
N GLY A 154 19.67 -6.62 -21.91
CA GLY A 154 18.67 -7.15 -22.83
C GLY A 154 17.42 -6.29 -22.99
N GLY A 155 17.37 -5.10 -22.37
CA GLY A 155 16.35 -4.08 -22.58
C GLY A 155 15.50 -3.75 -21.36
N PRO A 156 14.73 -2.66 -21.44
CA PRO A 156 13.84 -2.23 -20.36
C PRO A 156 12.69 -3.20 -20.15
N VAL A 157 12.19 -3.25 -18.92
CA VAL A 157 11.00 -4.01 -18.50
C VAL A 157 10.09 -3.09 -17.73
N GLU A 158 8.88 -2.92 -18.21
CA GLU A 158 7.84 -2.17 -17.51
C GLU A 158 7.32 -2.99 -16.33
N THR A 159 7.08 -2.31 -15.23
CA THR A 159 6.54 -2.87 -14.00
C THR A 159 5.76 -1.79 -13.26
N GLU A 160 5.14 -2.15 -12.16
CA GLU A 160 4.46 -1.20 -11.28
C GLU A 160 4.74 -1.53 -9.81
N SER A 161 4.74 -0.52 -8.98
CA SER A 161 4.76 -0.68 -7.52
C SER A 161 3.39 -0.34 -6.96
N ILE A 162 2.79 -1.31 -6.27
CA ILE A 162 1.47 -1.14 -5.62
C ILE A 162 1.68 -1.16 -4.12
N THR A 163 1.24 -0.09 -3.45
CA THR A 163 1.31 0.04 -1.99
C THR A 163 -0.07 0.31 -1.44
N ARG A 164 -0.47 -0.46 -0.40
CA ARG A 164 -1.75 -0.29 0.29
C ARG A 164 -1.50 0.13 1.74
N LEU A 165 -2.22 1.16 2.16
CA LEU A 165 -2.08 1.78 3.47
C LEU A 165 -3.46 2.02 4.09
N CYS A 166 -3.62 1.71 5.38
CA CYS A 166 -4.78 2.15 6.13
C CYS A 166 -4.60 3.63 6.49
N VAL A 167 -5.51 4.47 6.01
CA VAL A 167 -5.49 5.91 6.24
C VAL A 167 -6.30 6.28 7.48
N ALA A 168 -7.44 5.63 7.66
CA ALA A 168 -8.30 5.84 8.81
C ALA A 168 -9.14 4.61 9.11
N GLU A 169 -9.37 4.33 10.38
CA GLU A 169 -10.31 3.28 10.80
C GLU A 169 -11.07 3.70 12.05
N THR A 170 -12.25 3.13 12.22
CA THR A 170 -13.05 3.29 13.43
C THR A 170 -13.91 2.07 13.68
N VAL A 171 -14.18 1.79 14.95
CA VAL A 171 -15.14 0.77 15.36
C VAL A 171 -16.49 1.43 15.65
N ILE A 172 -17.50 0.98 14.94
CA ILE A 172 -18.88 1.39 15.10
C ILE A 172 -19.53 0.40 16.03
N VAL A 173 -19.94 0.86 17.20
CA VAL A 173 -20.61 0.01 18.19
C VAL A 173 -22.13 0.17 18.03
N GLY A 174 -22.80 -0.93 17.66
CA GLY A 174 -24.24 -1.03 17.62
C GLY A 174 -24.84 -1.28 19.02
N ARG A 175 -26.17 -1.26 19.11
CA ARG A 175 -26.85 -1.68 20.35
C ARG A 175 -26.77 -3.18 20.53
N VAL A 176 -26.49 -3.63 21.73
CA VAL A 176 -26.66 -5.04 22.10
C VAL A 176 -28.19 -5.34 22.11
N PRO A 177 -28.68 -6.33 21.35
CA PRO A 177 -30.07 -6.72 21.44
C PRO A 177 -30.42 -7.15 22.87
N ASP A 178 -31.58 -6.73 23.38
CA ASP A 178 -32.04 -7.04 24.75
C ASP A 178 -32.12 -8.56 25.03
N ALA A 179 -32.20 -9.38 23.98
CA ALA A 179 -32.16 -10.83 24.06
C ALA A 179 -30.85 -11.41 24.61
N TYR A 180 -29.73 -10.74 24.43
CA TYR A 180 -28.45 -11.19 25.01
C TYR A 180 -28.34 -10.88 26.50
N LEU A 181 -28.98 -9.82 26.97
CA LEU A 181 -29.01 -9.46 28.41
C LEU A 181 -29.83 -10.43 29.26
N GLN A 182 -30.79 -11.13 28.67
CA GLN A 182 -31.59 -12.11 29.38
C GLN A 182 -30.89 -13.45 29.63
N LEU A 183 -29.88 -13.79 28.84
CA LEU A 183 -29.11 -15.03 29.01
C LEU A 183 -28.09 -14.96 30.15
N GLU A 184 -27.63 -13.77 30.53
CA GLU A 184 -26.71 -13.57 31.66
C GLU A 184 -27.38 -13.52 33.03
N GLN A 185 -28.70 -13.31 33.11
CA GLN A 185 -29.45 -13.23 34.38
C GLN A 185 -30.13 -14.54 34.76
N GLY A 186 -30.00 -15.59 33.96
CA GLY A 186 -30.68 -16.91 34.16
C GLY A 186 -29.73 -18.07 34.52
N GLY A 187 -28.52 -17.79 35.00
CA GLY A 187 -27.55 -18.80 35.42
C GLY A 187 -27.26 -18.78 36.92
#